data_9289b9c4c772856b2a1391ccba53d94b
#
_entry.id   9289b9c4c772856b2a1391ccba53d94b
#
_cell.length_a   1.000
_cell.length_b   1.000
_cell.length_c   1.000
_cell.angle_alpha   90.00
_cell.angle_beta   90.00
_cell.angle_gamma   90.00
#
_symmetry.space_group_name_H-M   'P 1'
#
loop_
_entity.id
_entity.type
_entity.pdbx_description
1 polymer ?
#
loop_
_entity_poly.entity_id
_entity_poly.type
_entity_poly.pdbx_seq_one_letter_code
_entity_poly.pdbx_strand_id
1 'polypeptide(L)'
;MLLSDEEVTAFLPMFPLKDMAKARSYLRYIETWIRNGGWYYAICLKDSDLAVGCIHVSGDDSHDLGYCIRKEFWHNGFCTESCRAVVDLLRRMGLPYITATHDVNNPRSGRVMQTIGMRYCYSYEELWQPKNFPVIFRMYQLNLDGQMTG
;
A
#
# COMPACT_ATOMS: atom_id res chain seq x y z
N MET A 1 -0.54 5.77 -17.32
CA MET A 1 -0.25 6.23 -15.95
C MET A 1 -0.84 5.25 -14.94
N LEU A 2 -0.15 5.02 -13.83
CA LEU A 2 -0.52 4.00 -12.83
C LEU A 2 -1.96 4.17 -12.31
N LEU A 3 -2.29 5.34 -11.79
CA LEU A 3 -3.59 5.58 -11.17
C LEU A 3 -4.71 5.90 -12.16
N SER A 4 -4.42 5.92 -13.45
CA SER A 4 -5.45 6.01 -14.49
C SER A 4 -5.93 4.63 -14.96
N ASP A 5 -5.27 3.55 -14.56
CA ASP A 5 -5.63 2.18 -14.91
C ASP A 5 -6.78 1.70 -14.01
N GLU A 6 -7.94 1.40 -14.59
CA GLU A 6 -9.11 0.95 -13.85
C GLU A 6 -8.90 -0.41 -13.19
N GLU A 7 -8.10 -1.28 -13.76
CA GLU A 7 -7.80 -2.58 -13.15
C GLU A 7 -6.95 -2.42 -11.89
N VAL A 8 -6.02 -1.45 -11.89
CA VAL A 8 -5.19 -1.16 -10.72
C VAL A 8 -6.03 -0.54 -9.61
N THR A 9 -6.89 0.44 -9.94
CA THR A 9 -7.68 1.15 -8.92
C THR A 9 -8.96 0.43 -8.52
N ALA A 10 -9.28 -0.74 -9.11
CA ALA A 10 -10.48 -1.51 -8.78
C ALA A 10 -10.55 -1.87 -7.29
N PHE A 11 -9.42 -2.10 -6.64
CA PHE A 11 -9.31 -2.46 -5.23
C PHE A 11 -8.86 -1.30 -4.34
N LEU A 12 -8.89 -0.06 -4.86
CA LEU A 12 -8.56 1.15 -4.11
C LEU A 12 -9.82 1.97 -3.86
N PRO A 13 -9.88 2.76 -2.78
CA PRO A 13 -11.07 3.54 -2.45
C PRO A 13 -11.21 4.82 -3.30
N MET A 14 -10.57 4.91 -4.45
CA MET A 14 -10.60 6.06 -5.34
C MET A 14 -10.94 5.66 -6.77
N PHE A 15 -11.43 6.62 -7.56
CA PHE A 15 -11.61 6.42 -9.00
C PHE A 15 -10.29 6.61 -9.74
N PRO A 16 -10.09 5.98 -10.92
CA PRO A 16 -8.89 6.20 -11.73
C PRO A 16 -8.67 7.68 -12.06
N LEU A 17 -7.39 8.11 -12.03
CA LEU A 17 -7.02 9.48 -12.40
C LEU A 17 -6.98 9.61 -13.92
N LYS A 18 -7.87 10.42 -14.48
CA LYS A 18 -8.07 10.50 -15.93
C LYS A 18 -7.56 11.79 -16.56
N ASP A 19 -7.20 12.81 -15.76
CA ASP A 19 -6.72 14.08 -16.29
C ASP A 19 -5.66 14.71 -15.38
N MET A 20 -5.02 15.79 -15.89
CA MET A 20 -3.95 16.48 -15.16
C MET A 20 -4.43 17.19 -13.90
N ALA A 21 -5.67 17.69 -13.88
CA ALA A 21 -6.21 18.35 -12.70
C ALA A 21 -6.35 17.37 -11.53
N LYS A 22 -6.85 16.16 -11.82
CA LYS A 22 -6.96 15.09 -10.81
C LYS A 22 -5.59 14.61 -10.36
N ALA A 23 -4.62 14.51 -11.27
CA ALA A 23 -3.25 14.15 -10.93
C ALA A 23 -2.62 15.17 -9.99
N ARG A 24 -2.82 16.48 -10.22
CA ARG A 24 -2.33 17.53 -9.34
C ARG A 24 -2.98 17.48 -7.96
N SER A 25 -4.29 17.22 -7.90
CA SER A 25 -5.01 17.05 -6.65
C SER A 25 -4.46 15.87 -5.85
N TYR A 26 -4.13 14.78 -6.51
CA TYR A 26 -3.54 13.61 -5.87
C TYR A 26 -2.13 13.90 -5.35
N LEU A 27 -1.32 14.67 -6.08
CA LEU A 27 -0.01 15.09 -5.60
C LEU A 27 -0.11 15.93 -4.32
N ARG A 28 -1.10 16.81 -4.22
CA ARG A 28 -1.35 17.58 -2.99
C ARG A 28 -1.75 16.66 -1.84
N TYR A 29 -2.52 15.62 -2.12
CA TYR A 29 -2.86 14.60 -1.13
C TYR A 29 -1.60 13.90 -0.61
N ILE A 30 -0.69 13.50 -1.49
CA ILE A 30 0.59 12.89 -1.11
C ILE A 30 1.41 13.84 -0.24
N GLU A 31 1.49 15.12 -0.60
CA GLU A 31 2.21 16.12 0.19
C GLU A 31 1.63 16.24 1.60
N THR A 32 0.30 16.26 1.72
CA THR A 32 -0.38 16.30 3.02
C THR A 32 -0.08 15.03 3.83
N TRP A 33 -0.08 13.88 3.18
CA TRP A 33 0.27 12.60 3.79
C TRP A 33 1.66 12.64 4.44
N ILE A 34 2.65 13.15 3.70
CA ILE A 34 4.03 13.27 4.18
C ILE A 34 4.11 14.27 5.33
N ARG A 35 3.43 15.42 5.24
CA ARG A 35 3.40 16.42 6.31
C ARG A 35 2.83 15.88 7.61
N ASN A 36 1.92 14.92 7.53
CA ASN A 36 1.30 14.27 8.70
C ASN A 36 2.15 13.12 9.25
N GLY A 37 3.40 13.01 8.82
CA GLY A 37 4.34 12.03 9.35
C GLY A 37 4.35 10.70 8.61
N GLY A 38 3.61 10.59 7.51
CA GLY A 38 3.58 9.39 6.70
C GLY A 38 4.76 9.28 5.74
N TRP A 39 4.89 8.13 5.12
CA TRP A 39 5.91 7.82 4.11
C TRP A 39 5.23 7.51 2.78
N TYR A 40 5.80 7.99 1.69
CA TYR A 40 5.26 7.74 0.36
C TYR A 40 6.42 7.59 -0.63
N TYR A 41 6.52 6.43 -1.27
CA TYR A 41 7.62 6.06 -2.15
C TYR A 41 7.12 5.59 -3.51
N ALA A 42 7.84 5.93 -4.57
CA ALA A 42 7.61 5.36 -5.89
C ALA A 42 8.40 4.06 -6.03
N ILE A 43 7.81 3.08 -6.70
CA ILE A 43 8.51 1.87 -7.13
C ILE A 43 8.98 2.13 -8.56
N CYS A 44 10.30 2.09 -8.78
CA CYS A 44 10.88 2.39 -10.09
C CYS A 44 11.72 1.22 -10.60
N LEU A 45 11.72 1.02 -11.91
CA LEU A 45 12.63 0.05 -12.55
C LEU A 45 14.06 0.60 -12.49
N LYS A 46 15.03 -0.25 -12.12
CA LYS A 46 16.42 0.15 -11.99
C LYS A 46 17.03 0.66 -13.31
N ASP A 47 16.66 0.03 -14.42
CA ASP A 47 17.29 0.29 -15.70
C ASP A 47 16.82 1.59 -16.39
N SER A 48 15.63 2.07 -16.08
CA SER A 48 15.02 3.20 -16.78
C SER A 48 14.46 4.28 -15.86
N ASP A 49 14.47 4.06 -14.54
CA ASP A 49 13.82 4.91 -13.55
C ASP A 49 12.31 5.10 -13.81
N LEU A 50 11.71 4.23 -14.63
CA LEU A 50 10.28 4.28 -14.89
C LEU A 50 9.50 3.93 -13.63
N ALA A 51 8.61 4.82 -13.21
CA ALA A 51 7.73 4.58 -12.07
C ALA A 51 6.64 3.57 -12.46
N VAL A 52 6.59 2.45 -11.75
CA VAL A 52 5.65 1.34 -12.03
C VAL A 52 4.68 1.10 -10.88
N GLY A 53 4.86 1.75 -9.75
CA GLY A 53 3.99 1.58 -8.59
C GLY A 53 4.32 2.55 -7.47
N CYS A 54 3.66 2.35 -6.34
CA CYS A 54 3.90 3.15 -5.15
C CYS A 54 3.73 2.31 -3.88
N ILE A 55 4.38 2.76 -2.81
CA ILE A 55 4.24 2.22 -1.46
C ILE A 55 4.09 3.40 -0.51
N HIS A 56 3.15 3.29 0.42
CA HIS A 56 2.96 4.33 1.43
C HIS A 56 2.65 3.71 2.78
N VAL A 57 3.02 4.44 3.84
CA VAL A 57 2.72 4.06 5.23
C VAL A 57 2.15 5.29 5.91
N SER A 58 1.03 5.13 6.62
CA SER A 58 0.39 6.26 7.30
C SER A 58 1.19 6.73 8.50
N GLY A 59 1.08 8.03 8.79
CA GLY A 59 1.73 8.64 9.97
C GLY A 59 0.92 8.54 11.24
N ASP A 60 -0.30 7.97 11.19
CA ASP A 60 -1.12 7.76 12.38
C ASP A 60 -0.71 6.49 13.13
N ASP A 61 -1.39 6.21 14.23
CA ASP A 61 -1.04 5.08 15.10
C ASP A 61 -1.24 3.71 14.44
N SER A 62 -1.98 3.62 13.34
CA SER A 62 -2.16 2.35 12.63
C SER A 62 -0.92 1.96 11.83
N HIS A 63 -0.11 2.93 11.40
CA HIS A 63 1.03 2.70 10.48
C HIS A 63 0.62 1.80 9.32
N ASP A 64 -0.47 2.19 8.65
CA ASP A 64 -1.09 1.40 7.61
C ASP A 64 -0.25 1.40 6.33
N LEU A 65 0.18 0.21 5.91
CA LEU A 65 0.97 0.00 4.69
C LEU A 65 0.02 -0.21 3.51
N GLY A 66 0.20 0.58 2.47
CA GLY A 66 -0.50 0.40 1.21
C GLY A 66 0.47 0.36 0.04
N TYR A 67 0.10 -0.34 -1.01
CA TYR A 67 0.94 -0.46 -2.21
C TYR A 67 0.07 -0.74 -3.43
N CYS A 68 0.58 -0.33 -4.59
CA CYS A 68 -0.02 -0.68 -5.87
C CYS A 68 1.08 -0.76 -6.92
N ILE A 69 0.82 -1.50 -7.98
CA ILE A 69 1.76 -1.66 -9.08
C ILE A 69 0.97 -1.76 -10.39
N ARG A 70 1.55 -1.23 -11.47
CA ARG A 70 0.94 -1.30 -12.79
C ARG A 70 0.74 -2.76 -13.19
N LYS A 71 -0.38 -3.05 -13.83
CA LYS A 71 -0.80 -4.39 -14.24
C LYS A 71 0.28 -5.14 -15.04
N GLU A 72 0.98 -4.44 -15.94
CA GLU A 72 2.02 -5.04 -16.77
C GLU A 72 3.18 -5.64 -15.96
N PHE A 73 3.31 -5.22 -14.71
CA PHE A 73 4.40 -5.64 -13.82
C PHE A 73 3.96 -6.59 -12.72
N TRP A 74 2.71 -7.06 -12.77
CA TRP A 74 2.22 -8.06 -11.82
C TRP A 74 2.98 -9.38 -12.00
N HIS A 75 3.04 -10.19 -10.95
CA HIS A 75 3.66 -11.52 -10.93
C HIS A 75 5.19 -11.54 -11.17
N ASN A 76 5.86 -10.40 -10.99
CA ASN A 76 7.33 -10.30 -11.12
C ASN A 76 8.05 -10.15 -9.78
N GLY A 77 7.33 -10.18 -8.66
CA GLY A 77 7.93 -10.01 -7.34
C GLY A 77 8.33 -8.58 -6.99
N PHE A 78 8.07 -7.60 -7.85
CA PHE A 78 8.47 -6.21 -7.62
C PHE A 78 7.83 -5.61 -6.37
N CYS A 79 6.56 -5.90 -6.16
CA CYS A 79 5.82 -5.38 -5.01
C CYS A 79 6.38 -5.95 -3.71
N THR A 80 6.61 -7.26 -3.66
CA THR A 80 7.19 -7.93 -2.49
C THR A 80 8.59 -7.44 -2.18
N GLU A 81 9.44 -7.34 -3.20
CA GLU A 81 10.81 -6.82 -3.05
C GLU A 81 10.81 -5.40 -2.50
N SER A 82 9.96 -4.54 -3.07
CA SER A 82 9.86 -3.14 -2.65
C SER A 82 9.30 -3.01 -1.23
N CYS A 83 8.30 -3.80 -0.88
CA CYS A 83 7.74 -3.80 0.48
C CYS A 83 8.78 -4.26 1.51
N ARG A 84 9.58 -5.27 1.20
CA ARG A 84 10.68 -5.71 2.07
C ARG A 84 11.68 -4.60 2.31
N ALA A 85 12.05 -3.86 1.26
CA ALA A 85 12.99 -2.75 1.38
C ALA A 85 12.43 -1.64 2.28
N VAL A 86 11.16 -1.29 2.12
CA VAL A 86 10.50 -0.28 2.96
C VAL A 86 10.41 -0.77 4.40
N VAL A 87 10.04 -2.02 4.63
CA VAL A 87 9.97 -2.61 5.98
C VAL A 87 11.34 -2.53 6.67
N ASP A 88 12.41 -2.89 5.98
CA ASP A 88 13.77 -2.80 6.54
C ASP A 88 14.15 -1.38 6.89
N LEU A 89 13.79 -0.41 6.04
CA LEU A 89 14.03 1.00 6.30
C LEU A 89 13.28 1.46 7.56
N LEU A 90 11.99 1.14 7.66
CA LEU A 90 11.16 1.54 8.80
C LEU A 90 11.65 0.89 10.10
N ARG A 91 12.11 -0.36 10.04
CA ARG A 91 12.71 -1.04 11.20
C ARG A 91 13.95 -0.30 11.68
N ARG A 92 14.82 0.10 10.75
CA ARG A 92 16.03 0.88 11.09
C ARG A 92 15.72 2.26 11.64
N MET A 93 14.58 2.84 11.23
CA MET A 93 14.11 4.13 11.75
C MET A 93 13.45 4.02 13.13
N GLY A 94 13.27 2.80 13.64
CA GLY A 94 12.70 2.59 14.98
C GLY A 94 11.19 2.51 15.03
N LEU A 95 10.50 2.35 13.90
CA LEU A 95 9.05 2.18 13.90
C LEU A 95 8.70 0.84 14.57
N PRO A 96 7.76 0.81 15.54
CA PRO A 96 7.53 -0.42 16.30
C PRO A 96 6.74 -1.49 15.55
N TYR A 97 5.84 -1.10 14.65
CA TYR A 97 5.03 -2.04 13.89
C TYR A 97 4.43 -1.36 12.66
N ILE A 98 3.95 -2.18 11.73
CA ILE A 98 3.09 -1.75 10.62
C ILE A 98 1.84 -2.62 10.58
N THR A 99 0.75 -2.09 10.06
CA THR A 99 -0.46 -2.85 9.76
C THR A 99 -0.74 -2.77 8.25
N ALA A 100 -1.58 -3.65 7.75
CA ALA A 100 -2.04 -3.59 6.37
C ALA A 100 -3.37 -4.31 6.25
N THR A 101 -4.18 -3.88 5.29
CA THR A 101 -5.47 -4.51 5.01
C THR A 101 -5.55 -4.84 3.53
N HIS A 102 -6.30 -5.88 3.21
CA HIS A 102 -6.66 -6.15 1.82
C HIS A 102 -8.11 -6.61 1.73
N ASP A 103 -8.73 -6.29 0.59
CA ASP A 103 -10.03 -6.83 0.22
C ASP A 103 -9.90 -8.35 0.06
N VAL A 104 -10.85 -9.12 0.63
CA VAL A 104 -10.85 -10.59 0.50
C VAL A 104 -10.88 -11.04 -0.97
N ASN A 105 -11.37 -10.19 -1.87
CA ASN A 105 -11.40 -10.45 -3.30
C ASN A 105 -10.10 -10.09 -4.01
N ASN A 106 -9.10 -9.58 -3.27
CA ASN A 106 -7.76 -9.26 -3.80
C ASN A 106 -6.70 -10.13 -3.12
N PRO A 107 -6.62 -11.42 -3.45
CA PRO A 107 -5.69 -12.33 -2.78
C PRO A 107 -4.20 -12.02 -3.07
N ARG A 108 -3.90 -11.32 -4.18
CA ARG A 108 -2.52 -10.92 -4.48
C ARG A 108 -1.94 -10.04 -3.38
N SER A 109 -2.72 -9.07 -2.91
CA SER A 109 -2.29 -8.17 -1.84
C SER A 109 -2.03 -8.94 -0.55
N GLY A 110 -2.92 -9.88 -0.21
CA GLY A 110 -2.74 -10.74 0.96
C GLY A 110 -1.49 -11.61 0.87
N ARG A 111 -1.17 -12.12 -0.33
CA ARG A 111 0.06 -12.90 -0.53
C ARG A 111 1.32 -12.07 -0.31
N VAL A 112 1.33 -10.81 -0.74
CA VAL A 112 2.45 -9.90 -0.46
C VAL A 112 2.62 -9.73 1.05
N MET A 113 1.52 -9.46 1.77
CA MET A 113 1.57 -9.32 3.23
C MET A 113 2.15 -10.55 3.91
N GLN A 114 1.68 -11.73 3.56
CA GLN A 114 2.18 -12.99 4.12
C GLN A 114 3.65 -13.22 3.80
N THR A 115 4.06 -12.93 2.57
CA THR A 115 5.44 -13.15 2.12
C THR A 115 6.44 -12.25 2.84
N ILE A 116 6.05 -11.03 3.20
CA ILE A 116 6.91 -10.13 3.97
C ILE A 116 6.85 -10.39 5.48
N GLY A 117 6.10 -11.38 5.93
CA GLY A 117 6.07 -11.81 7.32
C GLY A 117 4.93 -11.25 8.16
N MET A 118 3.96 -10.60 7.55
CA MET A 118 2.80 -10.09 8.28
C MET A 118 1.88 -11.23 8.71
N ARG A 119 1.23 -11.06 9.86
CA ARG A 119 0.31 -12.04 10.44
C ARG A 119 -1.13 -11.56 10.36
N TYR A 120 -2.02 -12.45 9.95
CA TYR A 120 -3.46 -12.20 9.96
C TYR A 120 -3.96 -11.98 11.40
N CYS A 121 -4.77 -10.93 11.59
CA CYS A 121 -5.33 -10.58 12.89
C CYS A 121 -6.84 -10.78 12.94
N TYR A 122 -7.59 -10.14 12.05
CA TYR A 122 -9.05 -10.23 12.01
C TYR A 122 -9.60 -9.72 10.67
N SER A 123 -10.89 -10.00 10.45
CA SER A 123 -11.61 -9.47 9.29
C SER A 123 -12.72 -8.53 9.76
N TYR A 124 -13.08 -7.56 8.91
CA TYR A 124 -14.16 -6.61 9.17
C TYR A 124 -14.80 -6.17 7.87
N GLU A 125 -16.04 -5.66 7.97
CA GLU A 125 -16.77 -5.12 6.82
C GLU A 125 -16.82 -3.60 6.89
N GLU A 126 -16.67 -2.93 5.73
CA GLU A 126 -16.68 -1.49 5.64
C GLU A 126 -17.31 -1.04 4.32
N LEU A 127 -18.05 0.07 4.35
CA LEU A 127 -18.48 0.75 3.14
C LEU A 127 -17.33 1.58 2.60
N TRP A 128 -16.81 1.20 1.45
CA TRP A 128 -15.59 1.79 0.89
C TRP A 128 -15.92 3.04 0.08
N GLN A 129 -15.49 4.20 0.59
CA GLN A 129 -15.67 5.48 -0.06
C GLN A 129 -14.48 5.77 -0.99
N PRO A 130 -14.65 6.52 -2.09
CA PRO A 130 -15.92 7.14 -2.56
C PRO A 130 -16.82 6.21 -3.37
N LYS A 131 -16.42 4.97 -3.62
CA LYS A 131 -17.18 4.01 -4.45
C LYS A 131 -18.46 3.52 -3.80
N ASN A 132 -18.59 3.66 -2.48
CA ASN A 132 -19.81 3.40 -1.70
C ASN A 132 -20.37 1.97 -1.87
N PHE A 133 -19.52 0.95 -1.73
CA PHE A 133 -19.92 -0.45 -1.75
C PHE A 133 -19.34 -1.19 -0.53
N PRO A 134 -20.00 -2.27 -0.06
CA PRO A 134 -19.47 -3.03 1.08
C PRO A 134 -18.28 -3.89 0.67
N VAL A 135 -17.25 -3.89 1.50
CA VAL A 135 -16.04 -4.67 1.30
C VAL A 135 -15.68 -5.38 2.61
N ILE A 136 -15.29 -6.64 2.51
CA ILE A 136 -14.73 -7.36 3.65
C ILE A 136 -13.22 -7.28 3.55
N PHE A 137 -12.60 -6.73 4.58
CA PHE A 137 -11.16 -6.59 4.68
C PHE A 137 -10.56 -7.60 5.65
N ARG A 138 -9.34 -8.03 5.36
CA ARG A 138 -8.48 -8.77 6.29
C ARG A 138 -7.37 -7.86 6.76
N MET A 139 -7.18 -7.77 8.07
CA MET A 139 -6.16 -6.95 8.70
C MET A 139 -4.97 -7.81 9.15
N TYR A 140 -3.77 -7.33 8.81
CA TYR A 140 -2.51 -7.98 9.13
C TYR A 140 -1.62 -7.02 9.92
N GLN A 141 -0.69 -7.57 10.69
CA GLN A 141 0.29 -6.78 11.44
C GLN A 141 1.67 -7.44 11.38
N LEU A 142 2.70 -6.61 11.40
CA LEU A 142 4.09 -7.04 11.53
C LEU A 142 4.76 -6.15 12.58
N ASN A 143 5.32 -6.77 13.62
CA ASN A 143 6.10 -6.05 14.61
C ASN A 143 7.53 -5.87 14.10
N LEU A 144 8.06 -4.65 14.27
CA LEU A 144 9.38 -4.26 13.74
C LEU A 144 10.43 -4.06 14.83
N ASP A 145 10.02 -4.08 16.09
CA ASP A 145 10.89 -3.78 17.24
C ASP A 145 11.67 -4.99 17.77
N GLY A 146 11.65 -6.11 17.05
CA GLY A 146 12.32 -7.34 17.46
C GLY A 146 11.54 -8.20 18.42
N GLN A 147 10.34 -7.80 18.82
CA GLN A 147 9.48 -8.63 19.68
C GLN A 147 8.83 -9.74 18.87
N MET A 148 8.77 -10.93 19.47
CA MET A 148 8.05 -12.05 18.87
C MET A 148 6.56 -11.74 18.85
N THR A 149 5.93 -11.86 17.68
CA THR A 149 4.47 -11.80 17.63
C THR A 149 3.90 -13.05 18.31
N GLY A 150 3.27 -12.80 19.40
CA GLY A 150 2.65 -13.86 20.18
C GLY A 150 1.51 -14.57 19.45
#